data_743849d19edf3a14fb163717f935e4d8
#
_entry.id   743849d19edf3a14fb163717f935e4d8
#
_cell.length_a   1.000
_cell.length_b   1.000
_cell.length_c   1.000
_cell.angle_alpha   90.00
_cell.angle_beta   90.00
_cell.angle_gamma   90.00
#
_symmetry.space_group_name_H-M   'P 1'
#
loop_
_entity.id
_entity.type
_entity.pdbx_description
1 polymer ?
#
loop_
_entity_poly.entity_id
_entity_poly.type
_entity_poly.pdbx_seq_one_letter_code
_entity_poly.pdbx_strand_id
1 'polypeptide(L)'
;VYPNVESVTAYGGEELDPPEYGKVFISIKPKNGSFLSQITKDDISRQLKQYSIAGIKPEIIDLKYLYVELDTSVYYNTNATSDATELLSSVTRTLTTYSNSSDINAFGGRFKYSKIVGLIDDSARGVTSNITRVKMRRDITPELNTFATYELCYGNAFYEQPNGYGVRSSGFTVSGIDGVLYLGDIPTSGTTVGKLVFFKLVNNIPLIVKNDAGTVDYLHGEINLDVVNITGAMLESGLIEVE
;
A
#
# COMPACT_ATOMS: atom_id res chain seq x y z
N VAL A 1 27.00 12.29 7.90
CA VAL A 1 25.62 11.95 8.33
C VAL A 1 24.64 12.71 7.45
N TYR A 2 23.72 11.99 6.80
CA TYR A 2 22.67 12.60 5.98
C TYR A 2 21.54 13.12 6.91
N PRO A 3 21.29 14.43 6.96
CA PRO A 3 20.44 15.01 7.99
C PRO A 3 18.94 14.82 7.77
N ASN A 4 18.51 14.51 6.54
CA ASN A 4 17.11 14.36 6.16
C ASN A 4 16.63 12.90 6.29
N VAL A 5 17.02 12.20 7.37
CA VAL A 5 16.60 10.81 7.64
C VAL A 5 15.60 10.82 8.79
N GLU A 6 14.45 10.21 8.59
CA GLU A 6 13.45 9.92 9.61
C GLU A 6 13.65 8.52 10.18
N SER A 7 13.78 7.55 9.29
CA SER A 7 13.87 6.13 9.65
C SER A 7 14.70 5.36 8.62
N VAL A 8 15.43 4.34 9.05
CA VAL A 8 16.27 3.48 8.20
C VAL A 8 16.04 2.04 8.58
N THR A 9 16.00 1.17 7.60
CA THR A 9 16.12 -0.27 7.78
C THR A 9 17.17 -0.83 6.85
N ALA A 10 17.82 -1.92 7.25
CA ALA A 10 18.79 -2.63 6.43
C ALA A 10 18.65 -4.13 6.66
N TYR A 11 18.81 -4.90 5.60
CA TYR A 11 18.79 -6.36 5.64
C TYR A 11 19.81 -6.93 4.64
N GLY A 12 20.25 -8.15 4.89
CA GLY A 12 21.18 -8.84 3.99
C GLY A 12 20.49 -9.38 2.74
N GLY A 13 21.21 -9.43 1.64
CA GLY A 13 20.67 -10.03 0.41
C GLY A 13 20.40 -11.53 0.52
N GLU A 14 20.95 -12.20 1.53
CA GLU A 14 20.67 -13.59 1.85
C GLU A 14 19.22 -13.82 2.36
N GLU A 15 18.53 -12.75 2.80
CA GLU A 15 17.14 -12.78 3.23
C GLU A 15 16.14 -12.73 2.07
N LEU A 16 16.61 -12.50 0.84
CA LEU A 16 15.78 -12.46 -0.36
C LEU A 16 15.53 -13.86 -0.95
N ASP A 17 14.45 -13.99 -1.69
CA ASP A 17 14.16 -15.15 -2.53
C ASP A 17 14.04 -14.72 -4.02
N PRO A 18 14.97 -15.08 -4.90
CA PRO A 18 16.24 -15.79 -4.67
C PRO A 18 17.28 -14.96 -3.89
N PRO A 19 18.17 -15.60 -3.09
CA PRO A 19 19.17 -14.89 -2.29
C PRO A 19 20.21 -14.16 -3.14
N GLU A 20 20.53 -12.92 -2.76
CA GLU A 20 21.59 -12.10 -3.38
C GLU A 20 22.77 -11.90 -2.43
N TYR A 21 23.70 -12.84 -2.42
CA TYR A 21 24.87 -12.80 -1.53
C TYR A 21 25.82 -11.63 -1.84
N GLY A 22 26.47 -11.11 -0.79
CA GLY A 22 27.41 -9.99 -0.91
C GLY A 22 26.76 -8.62 -1.06
N LYS A 23 25.45 -8.52 -0.90
CA LYS A 23 24.71 -7.27 -0.88
C LYS A 23 24.06 -7.01 0.47
N VAL A 24 23.97 -5.73 0.84
CA VAL A 24 23.14 -5.23 1.94
C VAL A 24 22.20 -4.20 1.36
N PHE A 25 20.91 -4.46 1.48
CA PHE A 25 19.86 -3.54 1.04
C PHE A 25 19.52 -2.57 2.17
N ILE A 26 19.43 -1.30 1.83
CA ILE A 26 19.16 -0.23 2.77
C ILE A 26 17.98 0.58 2.25
N SER A 27 16.93 0.65 3.04
CA SER A 27 15.78 1.52 2.77
C SER A 27 15.80 2.70 3.73
N ILE A 28 15.72 3.91 3.18
CA ILE A 28 15.80 5.16 3.94
C ILE A 28 14.52 5.95 3.72
N LYS A 29 13.83 6.25 4.83
CA LYS A 29 12.69 7.16 4.83
C LYS A 29 13.19 8.58 5.08
N PRO A 30 13.00 9.53 4.14
CA PRO A 30 13.35 10.92 4.37
C PRO A 30 12.32 11.59 5.29
N LYS A 31 12.73 12.63 6.02
CA LYS A 31 11.82 13.49 6.81
C LYS A 31 10.89 14.31 5.92
N ASN A 32 11.43 14.73 4.77
CA ASN A 32 10.69 15.54 3.81
C ASN A 32 10.68 14.80 2.47
N GLY A 33 9.47 14.62 1.90
CA GLY A 33 9.25 13.90 0.65
C GLY A 33 9.04 12.40 0.83
N SER A 34 8.66 11.74 -0.24
CA SER A 34 8.34 10.30 -0.26
C SER A 34 9.52 9.44 -0.68
N PHE A 35 10.47 9.99 -1.44
CA PHE A 35 11.60 9.25 -2.01
C PHE A 35 12.89 10.06 -1.92
N LEU A 36 14.02 9.37 -1.91
CA LEU A 36 15.33 9.97 -2.12
C LEU A 36 15.60 10.15 -3.62
N SER A 37 16.19 11.28 -4.00
CA SER A 37 16.67 11.45 -5.37
C SER A 37 17.80 10.46 -5.68
N GLN A 38 17.96 10.08 -6.95
CA GLN A 38 19.04 9.17 -7.36
C GLN A 38 20.43 9.71 -6.99
N ILE A 39 20.65 11.02 -7.14
CA ILE A 39 21.90 11.69 -6.74
C ILE A 39 22.19 11.47 -5.25
N THR A 40 21.17 11.65 -4.41
CA THR A 40 21.31 11.44 -2.96
C THR A 40 21.60 9.98 -2.62
N LYS A 41 20.95 9.03 -3.30
CA LYS A 41 21.22 7.58 -3.13
C LYS A 41 22.66 7.25 -3.49
N ASP A 42 23.16 7.79 -4.61
CA ASP A 42 24.52 7.57 -5.08
C ASP A 42 25.56 8.15 -4.11
N ASP A 43 25.31 9.34 -3.56
CA ASP A 43 26.18 9.97 -2.57
C ASP A 43 26.23 9.18 -1.26
N ILE A 44 25.09 8.74 -0.76
CA ILE A 44 25.02 7.91 0.44
C ILE A 44 25.72 6.55 0.20
N SER A 45 25.46 5.90 -0.93
CA SER A 45 26.13 4.66 -1.31
C SER A 45 27.65 4.82 -1.37
N ARG A 46 28.14 5.94 -1.92
CA ARG A 46 29.58 6.25 -1.97
C ARG A 46 30.19 6.41 -0.59
N GLN A 47 29.49 7.09 0.32
CA GLN A 47 29.92 7.24 1.70
C GLN A 47 29.93 5.90 2.43
N LEU A 48 28.89 5.08 2.27
CA LEU A 48 28.78 3.77 2.91
C LEU A 48 29.87 2.78 2.44
N LYS A 49 30.27 2.85 1.17
CA LYS A 49 31.37 2.03 0.65
C LYS A 49 32.70 2.24 1.37
N GLN A 50 32.93 3.41 1.97
CA GLN A 50 34.15 3.68 2.74
C GLN A 50 34.19 2.89 4.08
N TYR A 51 33.05 2.46 4.57
CA TYR A 51 32.89 1.71 5.82
C TYR A 51 32.56 0.24 5.59
N SER A 52 32.29 -0.17 4.34
CA SER A 52 31.95 -1.56 4.02
C SER A 52 33.18 -2.46 4.03
N ILE A 53 33.01 -3.67 4.54
CA ILE A 53 34.03 -4.73 4.47
C ILE A 53 34.18 -5.17 3.00
N ALA A 54 35.39 -5.56 2.60
CA ALA A 54 35.66 -6.05 1.25
C ALA A 54 34.70 -7.21 0.90
N GLY A 55 33.99 -7.06 -0.21
CA GLY A 55 33.01 -8.05 -0.70
C GLY A 55 31.54 -7.75 -0.36
N ILE A 56 31.26 -6.74 0.48
CA ILE A 56 29.88 -6.32 0.77
C ILE A 56 29.57 -5.01 0.02
N LYS A 57 28.49 -5.04 -0.78
CA LYS A 57 28.03 -3.89 -1.55
C LYS A 57 26.72 -3.34 -0.95
N PRO A 58 26.73 -2.12 -0.39
CA PRO A 58 25.49 -1.46 0.03
C PRO A 58 24.70 -1.01 -1.21
N GLU A 59 23.42 -1.31 -1.23
CA GLU A 59 22.47 -0.91 -2.27
C GLU A 59 21.28 -0.21 -1.61
N ILE A 60 20.96 1.02 -2.07
CA ILE A 60 19.83 1.78 -1.53
C ILE A 60 18.63 1.52 -2.42
N ILE A 61 17.59 0.96 -1.81
CA ILE A 61 16.33 0.63 -2.49
C ILE A 61 15.23 1.59 -2.09
N ASP A 62 14.27 1.78 -2.99
CA ASP A 62 13.10 2.60 -2.74
C ASP A 62 12.13 1.95 -1.75
N LEU A 63 11.41 2.81 -1.04
CA LEU A 63 10.41 2.38 -0.09
C LEU A 63 9.18 1.83 -0.84
N LYS A 64 8.67 0.70 -0.34
CA LYS A 64 7.36 0.20 -0.72
C LYS A 64 6.38 0.55 0.39
N TYR A 65 5.51 1.53 0.16
CA TYR A 65 4.51 1.96 1.12
C TYR A 65 3.32 1.01 1.16
N LEU A 66 2.85 0.72 2.37
CA LEU A 66 1.52 0.18 2.64
C LEU A 66 0.67 1.31 3.18
N TYR A 67 -0.36 1.71 2.44
CA TYR A 67 -1.30 2.72 2.89
C TYR A 67 -2.44 2.07 3.65
N VAL A 68 -2.82 2.68 4.75
CA VAL A 68 -4.01 2.31 5.51
C VAL A 68 -5.03 3.41 5.33
N GLU A 69 -6.11 3.09 4.63
CA GLU A 69 -7.19 4.03 4.33
C GLU A 69 -8.36 3.82 5.28
N LEU A 70 -8.93 4.91 5.73
CA LEU A 70 -10.03 4.94 6.69
C LEU A 70 -11.28 5.54 6.04
N ASP A 71 -12.38 4.81 6.10
CA ASP A 71 -13.73 5.32 5.81
C ASP A 71 -14.51 5.32 7.11
N THR A 72 -14.77 6.52 7.65
CA THR A 72 -15.30 6.69 9.02
C THR A 72 -16.56 7.53 9.03
N SER A 73 -17.62 6.96 9.57
CA SER A 73 -18.85 7.69 9.94
C SER A 73 -18.81 8.03 11.43
N VAL A 74 -18.80 9.31 11.75
CA VAL A 74 -18.75 9.81 13.12
C VAL A 74 -20.15 10.29 13.55
N TYR A 75 -20.64 9.77 14.66
CA TYR A 75 -21.91 10.18 15.28
C TYR A 75 -21.62 11.13 16.43
N TYR A 76 -22.40 12.19 16.54
CA TYR A 76 -22.19 13.20 17.57
C TYR A 76 -23.48 13.76 18.15
N ASN A 77 -23.39 14.29 19.36
CA ASN A 77 -24.51 14.93 20.06
C ASN A 77 -24.60 16.42 19.70
N THR A 78 -25.65 16.80 19.02
CA THR A 78 -25.89 18.19 18.59
C THR A 78 -26.10 19.19 19.75
N ASN A 79 -26.44 18.71 20.96
CA ASN A 79 -26.52 19.55 22.15
C ASN A 79 -25.15 19.86 22.75
N ALA A 80 -24.14 19.01 22.49
CA ALA A 80 -22.77 19.18 22.99
C ALA A 80 -21.87 19.92 22.01
N THR A 81 -22.19 19.84 20.70
CA THR A 81 -21.43 20.47 19.62
C THR A 81 -22.42 21.01 18.59
N SER A 82 -22.48 22.32 18.43
CA SER A 82 -23.36 22.97 17.47
C SER A 82 -22.78 23.05 16.05
N ASP A 83 -21.47 22.90 15.90
CA ASP A 83 -20.76 23.00 14.63
C ASP A 83 -20.14 21.66 14.19
N ALA A 84 -20.75 21.05 13.18
CA ALA A 84 -20.25 19.83 12.56
C ALA A 84 -18.88 20.03 11.87
N THR A 85 -18.60 21.24 11.38
CA THR A 85 -17.36 21.57 10.69
C THR A 85 -16.18 21.61 11.66
N GLU A 86 -16.38 22.18 12.85
CA GLU A 86 -15.37 22.19 13.91
C GLU A 86 -15.07 20.77 14.38
N LEU A 87 -16.09 19.93 14.54
CA LEU A 87 -15.95 18.53 14.92
C LEU A 87 -15.15 17.76 13.85
N LEU A 88 -15.51 17.92 12.56
CA LEU A 88 -14.77 17.30 11.44
C LEU A 88 -13.31 17.73 11.44
N SER A 89 -13.03 19.01 11.64
CA SER A 89 -11.67 19.55 11.72
C SER A 89 -10.87 18.94 12.88
N SER A 90 -11.51 18.73 14.03
CA SER A 90 -10.88 18.11 15.21
C SER A 90 -10.52 16.65 14.95
N VAL A 91 -11.46 15.87 14.38
CA VAL A 91 -11.22 14.47 14.00
C VAL A 91 -10.09 14.39 12.98
N THR A 92 -10.17 15.19 11.91
CA THR A 92 -9.14 15.21 10.86
C THR A 92 -7.77 15.55 11.40
N ARG A 93 -7.68 16.58 12.28
CA ARG A 93 -6.41 16.96 12.92
C ARG A 93 -5.84 15.84 13.78
N THR A 94 -6.69 15.14 14.56
CA THR A 94 -6.27 14.02 15.41
C THR A 94 -5.72 12.88 14.56
N LEU A 95 -6.42 12.50 13.49
CA LEU A 95 -5.97 11.46 12.57
C LEU A 95 -4.68 11.85 11.83
N THR A 96 -4.58 13.10 11.36
CA THR A 96 -3.35 13.62 10.71
C THR A 96 -2.16 13.61 11.68
N THR A 97 -2.37 13.98 12.95
CA THR A 97 -1.31 13.92 13.96
C THR A 97 -0.85 12.49 14.19
N TYR A 98 -1.79 11.54 14.29
CA TYR A 98 -1.45 10.14 14.43
C TYR A 98 -0.77 9.57 13.20
N SER A 99 -1.22 9.89 11.99
CA SER A 99 -0.60 9.42 10.75
C SER A 99 0.85 9.87 10.59
N ASN A 100 1.21 11.01 11.14
CA ASN A 100 2.58 11.54 11.13
C ASN A 100 3.42 11.08 12.33
N SER A 101 2.84 10.29 13.24
CA SER A 101 3.58 9.79 14.40
C SER A 101 4.51 8.64 14.04
N SER A 102 5.58 8.46 14.81
CA SER A 102 6.50 7.33 14.68
C SER A 102 5.85 5.97 14.94
N ASP A 103 4.66 5.94 15.54
CA ASP A 103 3.93 4.70 15.84
C ASP A 103 3.56 3.92 14.58
N ILE A 104 3.22 4.65 13.50
CA ILE A 104 2.82 4.04 12.23
C ILE A 104 3.70 4.48 11.06
N ASN A 105 4.31 5.66 11.14
CA ASN A 105 5.05 6.26 10.03
C ASN A 105 6.56 6.00 10.09
N ALA A 106 6.98 4.86 10.63
CA ALA A 106 8.36 4.40 10.71
C ALA A 106 8.46 2.92 10.34
N PHE A 107 9.67 2.44 10.02
CA PHE A 107 9.89 1.00 9.85
C PHE A 107 9.53 0.24 11.12
N GLY A 108 8.74 -0.84 10.96
CA GLY A 108 8.21 -1.61 12.07
C GLY A 108 7.01 -0.95 12.79
N GLY A 109 6.52 0.17 12.28
CA GLY A 109 5.29 0.80 12.75
C GLY A 109 4.11 -0.16 12.65
N ARG A 110 3.20 -0.11 13.63
CA ARG A 110 2.05 -1.01 13.69
C ARG A 110 0.74 -0.24 13.75
N PHE A 111 -0.09 -0.43 12.76
CA PHE A 111 -1.48 0.03 12.79
C PHE A 111 -2.27 -0.80 13.82
N LYS A 112 -3.05 -0.11 14.67
CA LYS A 112 -3.97 -0.74 15.63
C LYS A 112 -5.35 -0.14 15.45
N TYR A 113 -6.30 -0.94 15.00
CA TYR A 113 -7.68 -0.54 14.76
C TYR A 113 -8.33 0.08 16.00
N SER A 114 -8.21 -0.58 17.18
CA SER A 114 -8.77 -0.09 18.43
C SER A 114 -8.23 1.28 18.86
N LYS A 115 -6.94 1.56 18.55
CA LYS A 115 -6.34 2.86 18.83
C LYS A 115 -6.96 3.96 17.95
N ILE A 116 -7.20 3.69 16.68
CA ILE A 116 -7.85 4.65 15.76
C ILE A 116 -9.26 4.96 16.20
N VAL A 117 -10.06 3.91 16.50
CA VAL A 117 -11.44 4.10 16.98
C VAL A 117 -11.46 4.97 18.24
N GLY A 118 -10.59 4.68 19.23
CA GLY A 118 -10.49 5.48 20.44
C GLY A 118 -10.04 6.92 20.18
N LEU A 119 -9.06 7.13 19.28
CA LEU A 119 -8.62 8.49 18.91
C LEU A 119 -9.73 9.32 18.28
N ILE A 120 -10.61 8.69 17.48
CA ILE A 120 -11.77 9.36 16.90
C ILE A 120 -12.79 9.71 17.97
N ASP A 121 -13.11 8.77 18.87
CA ASP A 121 -14.05 8.99 19.96
C ASP A 121 -13.59 10.11 20.92
N ASP A 122 -12.29 10.14 21.20
CA ASP A 122 -11.68 11.12 22.10
C ASP A 122 -11.36 12.48 21.42
N SER A 123 -11.55 12.60 20.12
CA SER A 123 -11.16 13.79 19.34
C SER A 123 -11.96 15.05 19.71
N ALA A 124 -13.21 14.88 20.15
CA ALA A 124 -14.08 15.97 20.58
C ALA A 124 -15.16 15.47 21.56
N ARG A 125 -15.52 16.30 22.53
CA ARG A 125 -16.54 15.98 23.55
C ARG A 125 -17.92 15.61 23.01
N GLY A 126 -18.24 16.08 21.80
CA GLY A 126 -19.51 15.83 21.16
C GLY A 126 -19.61 14.47 20.47
N VAL A 127 -18.48 13.79 20.23
CA VAL A 127 -18.50 12.47 19.58
C VAL A 127 -19.13 11.45 20.53
N THR A 128 -20.08 10.68 20.02
CA THR A 128 -20.78 9.63 20.78
C THR A 128 -20.36 8.23 20.37
N SER A 129 -20.01 8.06 19.10
CA SER A 129 -19.50 6.79 18.55
C SER A 129 -18.96 7.01 17.14
N ASN A 130 -18.21 6.04 16.66
CA ASN A 130 -17.81 5.98 15.25
C ASN A 130 -17.97 4.58 14.66
N ILE A 131 -18.16 4.51 13.35
CA ILE A 131 -18.10 3.28 12.55
C ILE A 131 -16.98 3.49 11.54
N THR A 132 -15.88 2.80 11.75
CA THR A 132 -14.67 2.92 10.92
C THR A 132 -14.42 1.64 10.13
N ARG A 133 -14.31 1.77 8.83
CA ARG A 133 -13.83 0.72 7.92
C ARG A 133 -12.39 1.00 7.57
N VAL A 134 -11.62 -0.08 7.45
CA VAL A 134 -10.19 -0.01 7.13
C VAL A 134 -9.93 -0.78 5.85
N LYS A 135 -9.18 -0.17 4.95
CA LYS A 135 -8.65 -0.81 3.75
C LYS A 135 -7.14 -0.69 3.75
N MET A 136 -6.48 -1.67 3.18
CA MET A 136 -5.05 -1.65 2.91
C MET A 136 -4.86 -1.41 1.41
N ARG A 137 -3.97 -0.48 1.05
CA ARG A 137 -3.64 -0.17 -0.33
C ARG A 137 -2.14 -0.28 -0.58
N ARG A 138 -1.80 -0.87 -1.71
CA ARG A 138 -0.48 -0.75 -2.33
C ARG A 138 -0.61 -0.26 -3.76
N ASP A 139 0.43 0.45 -4.19
CA ASP A 139 0.47 1.04 -5.52
C ASP A 139 1.45 0.26 -6.40
N ILE A 140 1.02 -0.07 -7.62
CA ILE A 140 1.88 -0.60 -8.68
C ILE A 140 2.36 0.57 -9.51
N THR A 141 3.68 0.68 -9.69
CA THR A 141 4.28 1.52 -10.73
C THR A 141 4.43 0.65 -11.98
N PRO A 142 3.53 0.78 -12.97
CA PRO A 142 3.57 -0.11 -14.13
C PRO A 142 4.75 0.21 -15.06
N GLU A 143 5.42 -0.83 -15.53
CA GLU A 143 6.33 -0.73 -16.67
C GLU A 143 5.51 -0.74 -17.95
N LEU A 144 5.24 0.46 -18.49
CA LEU A 144 4.34 0.61 -19.63
C LEU A 144 4.92 -0.03 -20.91
N ASN A 145 4.04 -0.69 -21.67
CA ASN A 145 4.36 -1.34 -22.95
C ASN A 145 5.43 -2.45 -22.83
N THR A 146 5.59 -3.01 -21.65
CA THR A 146 6.53 -4.10 -21.36
C THR A 146 5.79 -5.26 -20.69
N PHE A 147 6.16 -6.49 -21.02
CA PHE A 147 5.65 -7.67 -20.33
C PHE A 147 6.37 -7.80 -18.97
N ALA A 148 5.64 -7.66 -17.91
CA ALA A 148 6.15 -7.74 -16.53
C ALA A 148 5.19 -8.52 -15.63
N THR A 149 5.73 -9.08 -14.54
CA THR A 149 4.97 -9.65 -13.41
C THR A 149 5.01 -8.66 -12.26
N TYR A 150 3.97 -8.65 -11.43
CA TYR A 150 3.90 -7.77 -10.27
C TYR A 150 3.51 -8.56 -9.04
N GLU A 151 4.25 -8.34 -7.96
CA GLU A 151 4.01 -8.93 -6.66
C GLU A 151 3.74 -7.83 -5.63
N LEU A 152 2.64 -7.97 -4.89
CA LEU A 152 2.23 -7.07 -3.83
C LEU A 152 2.08 -7.84 -2.53
N CYS A 153 3.02 -7.62 -1.60
CA CYS A 153 2.96 -8.20 -0.24
C CYS A 153 2.42 -7.17 0.73
N TYR A 154 1.28 -7.44 1.34
CA TYR A 154 0.69 -6.57 2.36
C TYR A 154 1.15 -6.93 3.76
N GLY A 155 1.67 -8.16 3.96
CA GLY A 155 2.16 -8.64 5.25
C GLY A 155 1.08 -8.80 6.31
N ASN A 156 -0.20 -8.80 5.90
CA ASN A 156 -1.37 -9.01 6.74
C ASN A 156 -2.39 -9.83 5.99
N ALA A 157 -3.04 -10.76 6.67
CA ALA A 157 -4.11 -11.55 6.07
C ALA A 157 -5.24 -10.67 5.52
N PHE A 158 -5.78 -11.07 4.39
CA PHE A 158 -6.96 -10.43 3.80
C PHE A 158 -8.25 -11.05 4.33
N TYR A 159 -9.30 -10.26 4.36
CA TYR A 159 -10.64 -10.78 4.52
C TYR A 159 -11.10 -11.43 3.20
N GLU A 160 -11.34 -12.74 3.24
CA GLU A 160 -11.89 -13.46 2.09
C GLU A 160 -13.38 -13.11 1.93
N GLN A 161 -13.69 -12.41 0.83
CA GLN A 161 -15.07 -12.07 0.52
C GLN A 161 -15.74 -13.22 -0.25
N PRO A 162 -16.79 -13.87 0.30
CA PRO A 162 -17.37 -15.09 -0.30
C PRO A 162 -17.81 -14.98 -1.75
N ASN A 163 -18.17 -13.76 -2.17
CA ASN A 163 -18.62 -13.46 -3.54
C ASN A 163 -17.50 -12.93 -4.45
N GLY A 164 -16.24 -12.89 -3.96
CA GLY A 164 -15.12 -12.30 -4.65
C GLY A 164 -15.14 -10.75 -4.63
N TYR A 165 -14.22 -10.15 -5.37
CA TYR A 165 -14.03 -8.71 -5.46
C TYR A 165 -13.69 -8.05 -4.11
N GLY A 166 -13.06 -8.79 -3.20
CA GLY A 166 -12.43 -8.26 -1.98
C GLY A 166 -11.19 -7.43 -2.32
N VAL A 167 -10.44 -7.87 -3.33
CA VAL A 167 -9.35 -7.12 -3.95
C VAL A 167 -9.90 -6.31 -5.11
N ARG A 168 -9.49 -5.04 -5.21
CA ARG A 168 -9.87 -4.16 -6.30
C ARG A 168 -8.72 -3.25 -6.69
N SER A 169 -8.68 -2.84 -7.97
CA SER A 169 -7.73 -1.84 -8.41
C SER A 169 -8.39 -0.60 -8.99
N SER A 170 -7.61 0.48 -9.11
CA SER A 170 -7.92 1.57 -10.02
C SER A 170 -7.88 1.08 -11.47
N GLY A 171 -8.46 1.87 -12.39
CA GLY A 171 -8.53 1.50 -13.81
C GLY A 171 -7.16 1.50 -14.51
N PHE A 172 -6.94 0.56 -15.39
CA PHE A 172 -5.76 0.46 -16.26
C PHE A 172 -6.09 -0.16 -17.61
N THR A 173 -5.16 -0.10 -18.54
CA THR A 173 -5.29 -0.70 -19.88
C THR A 173 -4.19 -1.71 -20.13
N VAL A 174 -4.50 -2.76 -20.88
CA VAL A 174 -3.60 -3.87 -21.20
C VAL A 174 -3.55 -4.10 -22.69
N SER A 175 -2.40 -4.46 -23.23
CA SER A 175 -2.23 -4.82 -24.65
C SER A 175 -3.11 -6.00 -25.01
N GLY A 176 -3.83 -5.88 -26.14
CA GLY A 176 -4.69 -6.94 -26.67
C GLY A 176 -6.08 -7.03 -26.04
N ILE A 177 -6.43 -6.14 -25.08
CA ILE A 177 -7.77 -6.08 -24.49
C ILE A 177 -8.27 -4.63 -24.55
N ASP A 178 -9.32 -4.36 -25.32
CA ASP A 178 -9.85 -3.01 -25.46
C ASP A 178 -10.53 -2.49 -24.19
N GLY A 179 -10.32 -1.20 -23.89
CA GLY A 179 -10.98 -0.45 -22.82
C GLY A 179 -10.33 -0.56 -21.45
N VAL A 180 -10.92 0.11 -20.49
CA VAL A 180 -10.44 0.17 -19.11
C VAL A 180 -10.76 -1.12 -18.38
N LEU A 181 -9.75 -1.67 -17.73
CA LEU A 181 -9.81 -2.88 -16.92
C LEU A 181 -9.63 -2.56 -15.46
N TYR A 182 -10.12 -3.44 -14.63
CA TYR A 182 -9.95 -3.45 -13.19
C TYR A 182 -9.48 -4.84 -12.76
N LEU A 183 -8.68 -4.89 -11.70
CA LEU A 183 -8.30 -6.13 -11.04
C LEU A 183 -9.37 -6.49 -10.01
N GLY A 184 -9.69 -7.76 -9.91
CA GLY A 184 -10.54 -8.33 -8.87
C GLY A 184 -10.09 -9.74 -8.54
N ASP A 185 -10.61 -10.29 -7.43
CA ASP A 185 -10.34 -11.65 -7.00
C ASP A 185 -11.61 -12.53 -7.03
N ILE A 186 -11.39 -13.81 -7.15
CA ILE A 186 -12.41 -14.84 -6.97
C ILE A 186 -11.85 -15.92 -6.05
N PRO A 187 -12.39 -16.09 -4.83
CA PRO A 187 -11.93 -17.12 -3.91
C PRO A 187 -12.11 -18.53 -4.47
N THR A 188 -11.16 -19.40 -4.17
CA THR A 188 -11.28 -20.84 -4.48
C THR A 188 -11.82 -21.55 -3.25
N SER A 189 -13.02 -22.12 -3.36
CA SER A 189 -13.71 -22.76 -2.25
C SER A 189 -12.84 -23.81 -1.53
N GLY A 190 -12.76 -23.71 -0.21
CA GLY A 190 -12.03 -24.64 0.65
C GLY A 190 -10.51 -24.44 0.67
N THR A 191 -10.02 -23.33 0.13
CA THR A 191 -8.59 -22.96 0.16
C THR A 191 -8.42 -21.53 0.69
N THR A 192 -7.20 -21.16 1.04
CA THR A 192 -6.82 -19.77 1.40
C THR A 192 -6.32 -18.97 0.21
N VAL A 193 -6.48 -19.52 -1.01
CA VAL A 193 -5.99 -18.91 -2.25
C VAL A 193 -7.16 -18.63 -3.19
N GLY A 194 -7.12 -17.48 -3.84
CA GLY A 194 -8.04 -17.09 -4.89
C GLY A 194 -7.34 -16.84 -6.23
N LYS A 195 -8.14 -16.67 -7.27
CA LYS A 195 -7.68 -16.27 -8.59
C LYS A 195 -7.84 -14.77 -8.77
N LEU A 196 -6.85 -14.12 -9.39
CA LEU A 196 -7.02 -12.78 -9.93
C LEU A 196 -7.73 -12.82 -11.29
N VAL A 197 -8.60 -11.86 -11.49
CA VAL A 197 -9.34 -11.68 -12.73
C VAL A 197 -9.23 -10.24 -13.21
N PHE A 198 -9.27 -10.05 -14.53
CA PHE A 198 -9.51 -8.72 -15.10
C PHE A 198 -10.99 -8.62 -15.47
N PHE A 199 -11.60 -7.53 -15.07
CA PHE A 199 -12.99 -7.24 -15.42
C PHE A 199 -13.15 -5.81 -15.94
N LYS A 200 -14.25 -5.60 -16.68
CA LYS A 200 -14.73 -4.27 -17.11
C LYS A 200 -16.03 -3.96 -16.41
N LEU A 201 -16.31 -2.69 -16.23
CA LEU A 201 -17.61 -2.24 -15.76
C LEU A 201 -18.52 -1.94 -16.98
N VAL A 202 -19.55 -2.74 -17.15
CA VAL A 202 -20.60 -2.52 -18.15
C VAL A 202 -21.90 -2.19 -17.41
N ASN A 203 -22.37 -0.96 -17.53
CA ASN A 203 -23.52 -0.48 -16.75
C ASN A 203 -23.35 -0.68 -15.23
N ASN A 204 -22.14 -0.44 -14.71
CA ASN A 204 -21.72 -0.68 -13.31
C ASN A 204 -21.78 -2.16 -12.86
N ILE A 205 -21.88 -3.09 -13.80
CA ILE A 205 -21.81 -4.54 -13.50
C ILE A 205 -20.44 -5.05 -13.95
N PRO A 206 -19.70 -5.78 -13.11
CA PRO A 206 -18.43 -6.37 -13.47
C PRO A 206 -18.63 -7.48 -14.51
N LEU A 207 -17.96 -7.34 -15.64
CA LEU A 207 -17.87 -8.35 -16.70
C LEU A 207 -16.43 -8.85 -16.76
N ILE A 208 -16.21 -10.10 -16.39
CA ILE A 208 -14.88 -10.70 -16.44
C ILE A 208 -14.45 -10.87 -17.89
N VAL A 209 -13.26 -10.40 -18.22
CA VAL A 209 -12.64 -10.52 -19.55
C VAL A 209 -11.41 -11.42 -19.55
N LYS A 210 -10.79 -11.65 -18.39
CA LYS A 210 -9.70 -12.62 -18.20
C LYS A 210 -9.84 -13.28 -16.82
N ASN A 211 -10.04 -14.60 -16.81
CA ASN A 211 -10.29 -15.38 -15.59
C ASN A 211 -9.03 -15.82 -14.84
N ASP A 212 -7.86 -15.66 -15.40
CA ASP A 212 -6.59 -16.19 -14.91
C ASP A 212 -5.54 -15.11 -15.14
N ALA A 213 -5.54 -14.10 -14.28
CA ALA A 213 -4.61 -12.99 -14.34
C ALA A 213 -3.53 -13.10 -13.25
N GLY A 214 -3.62 -14.11 -12.38
CA GLY A 214 -2.72 -14.33 -11.27
C GLY A 214 -3.41 -14.96 -10.08
N THR A 215 -2.79 -14.85 -8.91
CA THR A 215 -3.26 -15.48 -7.66
C THR A 215 -3.31 -14.48 -6.50
N VAL A 216 -4.17 -14.75 -5.54
CA VAL A 216 -4.25 -14.06 -4.24
C VAL A 216 -4.09 -15.09 -3.14
N ASP A 217 -3.15 -14.88 -2.22
CA ASP A 217 -3.05 -15.62 -0.97
C ASP A 217 -3.67 -14.78 0.15
N TYR A 218 -4.84 -15.16 0.62
CA TYR A 218 -5.55 -14.41 1.67
C TYR A 218 -4.89 -14.55 3.04
N LEU A 219 -4.22 -15.67 3.30
CA LEU A 219 -3.59 -15.91 4.59
C LEU A 219 -2.32 -15.07 4.77
N HIS A 220 -1.50 -14.99 3.73
CA HIS A 220 -0.24 -14.22 3.77
C HIS A 220 -0.43 -12.76 3.32
N GLY A 221 -1.58 -12.44 2.69
CA GLY A 221 -1.84 -11.10 2.17
C GLY A 221 -0.94 -10.78 0.98
N GLU A 222 -0.89 -11.69 0.03
CA GLU A 222 -0.04 -11.59 -1.16
C GLU A 222 -0.89 -11.63 -2.44
N ILE A 223 -0.54 -10.77 -3.38
CA ILE A 223 -1.16 -10.69 -4.70
C ILE A 223 -0.06 -10.86 -5.73
N ASN A 224 -0.15 -11.90 -6.53
CA ASN A 224 0.78 -12.19 -7.62
C ASN A 224 0.07 -12.04 -8.96
N LEU A 225 0.45 -11.01 -9.71
CA LEU A 225 -0.06 -10.74 -11.05
C LEU A 225 0.85 -11.45 -12.06
N ASP A 226 0.27 -12.30 -12.90
CA ASP A 226 0.98 -12.97 -13.98
C ASP A 226 1.50 -11.99 -15.02
N VAL A 227 2.32 -12.49 -15.94
CA VAL A 227 2.89 -11.70 -17.02
C VAL A 227 1.80 -10.93 -17.77
N VAL A 228 1.89 -9.61 -17.72
CA VAL A 228 0.95 -8.68 -18.33
C VAL A 228 1.70 -7.51 -18.98
N ASN A 229 1.19 -7.03 -20.11
CA ASN A 229 1.69 -5.81 -20.74
C ASN A 229 0.69 -4.67 -20.50
N ILE A 230 0.97 -3.85 -19.49
CA ILE A 230 0.16 -2.68 -19.14
C ILE A 230 0.51 -1.54 -20.10
N THR A 231 -0.50 -0.93 -20.71
CA THR A 231 -0.33 0.15 -21.69
C THR A 231 -0.65 1.52 -21.12
N GLY A 232 -1.36 1.58 -19.98
CA GLY A 232 -1.67 2.84 -19.30
C GLY A 232 -2.36 2.63 -17.97
N ALA A 233 -2.21 3.60 -17.07
CA ALA A 233 -2.96 3.73 -15.83
C ALA A 233 -3.93 4.91 -15.95
N MET A 234 -5.12 4.82 -15.34
CA MET A 234 -6.15 5.86 -15.47
C MET A 234 -5.99 6.99 -14.46
N LEU A 235 -5.23 6.79 -13.40
CA LEU A 235 -4.92 7.83 -12.43
C LEU A 235 -3.88 8.81 -13.01
N GLU A 236 -4.01 10.09 -12.71
CA GLU A 236 -3.05 11.14 -13.11
C GLU A 236 -1.64 10.89 -12.58
N SER A 237 -1.52 10.18 -11.45
CA SER A 237 -0.24 9.76 -10.89
C SER A 237 0.51 8.73 -11.75
N GLY A 238 -0.16 8.10 -12.72
CA GLY A 238 0.38 6.98 -13.49
C GLY A 238 0.51 5.67 -12.70
N LEU A 239 0.04 5.64 -11.46
CA LEU A 239 0.03 4.46 -10.59
C LEU A 239 -1.26 3.65 -10.76
N ILE A 240 -1.19 2.37 -10.41
CA ILE A 240 -2.37 1.52 -10.25
C ILE A 240 -2.48 1.23 -8.76
N GLU A 241 -3.51 1.78 -8.13
CA GLU A 241 -3.83 1.52 -6.74
C GLU A 241 -4.53 0.18 -6.61
N VAL A 242 -4.09 -0.66 -5.66
CA VAL A 242 -4.69 -1.98 -5.36
C VAL A 242 -5.06 -2.01 -3.89
N GLU A 243 -6.35 -2.18 -3.62
CA GLU A 243 -6.95 -2.19 -2.27
C GLU A 243 -7.65 -3.52 -1.95
#